data_913b369a85880e6047f13cda181d856b
#
_entry.id   913b369a85880e6047f13cda181d856b
#
_cell.length_a   1.000
_cell.length_b   1.000
_cell.length_c   1.000
_cell.angle_alpha   90.00
_cell.angle_beta   90.00
_cell.angle_gamma   90.00
#
_symmetry.space_group_name_H-M   'P 1'
#
loop_
_entity.id
_entity.type
_entity.pdbx_description
1 polymer ?
#
loop_
_entity_poly.entity_id
_entity_poly.type
_entity_poly.pdbx_seq_one_letter_code
_entity_poly.pdbx_strand_id
1 'polypeptide(L)'
;MSLGNKIFELRKKNNLSQEQLGEKVNVTRQTISNWELGETAPNPEQLKLLSQTFHISIDELLDNDINHVLVERVSNTEKLAGIVIKILKILGIAFAALFAIDLIALILFTMFRFVG
;
A
#
# COMPACT_ATOMS: atom_id res chain seq x y z
N MET A 1 4.52 -8.94 -6.64
CA MET A 1 4.37 -9.69 -7.91
C MET A 1 2.92 -9.60 -8.36
N SER A 2 2.67 -9.32 -9.63
CA SER A 2 1.30 -9.25 -10.16
C SER A 2 0.69 -10.64 -10.31
N LEU A 3 -0.65 -10.70 -10.42
CA LEU A 3 -1.37 -11.95 -10.67
C LEU A 3 -0.89 -12.61 -11.97
N GLY A 4 -0.69 -11.82 -13.04
CA GLY A 4 -0.18 -12.33 -14.31
C GLY A 4 1.19 -13.00 -14.19
N ASN A 5 2.11 -12.38 -13.45
CA ASN A 5 3.42 -12.96 -13.18
C ASN A 5 3.31 -14.23 -12.35
N LYS A 6 2.40 -14.26 -11.39
CA LYS A 6 2.16 -15.46 -10.56
C LYS A 6 1.64 -16.62 -11.42
N ILE A 7 0.68 -16.36 -12.32
CA ILE A 7 0.18 -17.36 -13.26
C ILE A 7 1.31 -17.88 -14.15
N PHE A 8 2.12 -16.99 -14.69
CA PHE A 8 3.28 -17.36 -15.52
C PHE A 8 4.25 -18.27 -14.75
N GLU A 9 4.64 -17.92 -13.54
CA GLU A 9 5.57 -18.71 -12.74
C GLU A 9 5.00 -20.09 -12.38
N LEU A 10 3.74 -20.14 -11.94
CA LEU A 10 3.08 -21.42 -11.61
C LEU A 10 2.97 -22.31 -12.83
N ARG A 11 2.64 -21.73 -13.98
CA ARG A 11 2.60 -22.47 -15.25
C ARG A 11 3.96 -23.07 -15.59
N LYS A 12 5.02 -22.27 -15.53
CA LYS A 12 6.40 -22.71 -15.80
C LYS A 12 6.85 -23.78 -14.81
N LYS A 13 6.57 -23.60 -13.54
CA LYS A 13 6.91 -24.54 -12.47
C LYS A 13 6.25 -25.91 -12.71
N ASN A 14 5.05 -25.94 -13.27
CA ASN A 14 4.31 -27.15 -13.57
C ASN A 14 4.58 -27.68 -14.99
N ASN A 15 5.53 -27.10 -15.70
CA ASN A 15 5.90 -27.49 -17.06
C ASN A 15 4.74 -27.49 -18.06
N LEU A 16 3.84 -26.51 -17.93
CA LEU A 16 2.69 -26.34 -18.81
C LEU A 16 2.98 -25.27 -19.85
N SER A 17 2.55 -25.51 -21.11
CA SER A 17 2.44 -24.47 -22.12
C SER A 17 1.20 -23.60 -21.85
N GLN A 18 1.13 -22.42 -22.47
CA GLN A 18 -0.06 -21.57 -22.41
C GLN A 18 -1.31 -22.31 -22.93
N GLU A 19 -1.15 -23.09 -24.00
CA GLU A 19 -2.23 -23.91 -24.55
C GLU A 19 -2.68 -24.99 -23.57
N GLN A 20 -1.74 -25.70 -22.95
CA GLN A 20 -2.04 -26.75 -21.97
C GLN A 20 -2.76 -26.18 -20.74
N LEU A 21 -2.31 -25.04 -20.23
CA LEU A 21 -3.00 -24.38 -19.13
C LEU A 21 -4.41 -23.95 -19.54
N GLY A 22 -4.56 -23.39 -20.75
CA GLY A 22 -5.87 -23.00 -21.28
C GLY A 22 -6.85 -24.16 -21.32
N GLU A 23 -6.41 -25.34 -21.75
CA GLU A 23 -7.22 -26.53 -21.74
C GLU A 23 -7.69 -26.93 -20.34
N LYS A 24 -6.80 -26.84 -19.35
CA LYS A 24 -7.12 -27.18 -17.96
C LYS A 24 -8.13 -26.25 -17.31
N VAL A 25 -8.14 -25.00 -17.68
CA VAL A 25 -9.03 -23.98 -17.12
C VAL A 25 -10.12 -23.50 -18.08
N ASN A 26 -10.31 -24.22 -19.18
CA ASN A 26 -11.36 -24.01 -20.18
C ASN A 26 -11.33 -22.62 -20.84
N VAL A 27 -10.15 -22.14 -21.15
CA VAL A 27 -9.94 -20.88 -21.88
C VAL A 27 -8.97 -21.11 -23.04
N THR A 28 -8.87 -20.13 -23.93
CA THR A 28 -7.94 -20.19 -25.05
C THR A 28 -6.53 -19.84 -24.63
N ARG A 29 -5.54 -20.24 -25.44
CA ARG A 29 -4.16 -19.80 -25.29
C ARG A 29 -4.04 -18.27 -25.24
N GLN A 30 -4.79 -17.57 -26.08
CA GLN A 30 -4.78 -16.11 -26.11
C GLN A 30 -5.23 -15.50 -24.79
N THR A 31 -6.22 -16.09 -24.13
CA THR A 31 -6.70 -15.68 -22.83
C THR A 31 -5.60 -15.83 -21.77
N ILE A 32 -4.88 -16.94 -21.75
CA ILE A 32 -3.75 -17.15 -20.84
C ILE A 32 -2.67 -16.11 -21.07
N SER A 33 -2.31 -15.85 -22.33
CA SER A 33 -1.32 -14.83 -22.69
C SER A 33 -1.75 -13.44 -22.18
N ASN A 34 -3.01 -13.07 -22.36
CA ASN A 34 -3.53 -11.79 -21.87
C ASN A 34 -3.47 -11.68 -20.34
N TRP A 35 -3.75 -12.75 -19.60
CA TRP A 35 -3.62 -12.78 -18.15
C TRP A 35 -2.17 -12.60 -17.70
N GLU A 36 -1.26 -13.31 -18.32
CA GLU A 36 0.18 -13.22 -17.99
C GLU A 36 0.76 -11.84 -18.27
N LEU A 37 0.27 -11.16 -19.33
CA LEU A 37 0.67 -9.80 -19.67
C LEU A 37 -0.04 -8.71 -18.84
N GLY A 38 -1.07 -9.09 -18.07
CA GLY A 38 -1.84 -8.14 -17.29
C GLY A 38 -2.87 -7.33 -18.09
N GLU A 39 -3.13 -7.72 -19.34
CA GLU A 39 -4.12 -7.04 -20.20
C GLU A 39 -5.55 -7.34 -19.77
N THR A 40 -5.81 -8.57 -19.33
CA THR A 40 -7.08 -8.99 -18.76
C THR A 40 -6.84 -9.79 -17.48
N ALA A 41 -7.89 -9.99 -16.69
CA ALA A 41 -7.82 -10.74 -15.45
C ALA A 41 -8.83 -11.90 -15.45
N PRO A 42 -8.51 -13.03 -14.77
CA PRO A 42 -9.48 -14.11 -14.59
C PRO A 42 -10.68 -13.66 -13.76
N ASN A 43 -11.86 -14.15 -14.10
CA ASN A 43 -13.05 -13.99 -13.27
C ASN A 43 -13.00 -14.95 -12.06
N PRO A 44 -13.93 -14.83 -11.06
CA PRO A 44 -13.90 -15.69 -9.87
C PRO A 44 -13.93 -17.19 -10.17
N GLU A 45 -14.68 -17.62 -11.17
CA GLU A 45 -14.74 -19.03 -11.57
C GLU A 45 -13.41 -19.51 -12.16
N GLN A 46 -12.80 -18.69 -13.00
CA GLN A 46 -11.49 -18.97 -13.59
C GLN A 46 -10.40 -19.00 -12.53
N LEU A 47 -10.44 -18.11 -11.54
CA LEU A 47 -9.54 -18.13 -10.38
C LEU A 47 -9.66 -19.45 -9.60
N LYS A 48 -10.88 -19.94 -9.42
CA LYS A 48 -11.13 -21.23 -8.78
C LYS A 48 -10.50 -22.38 -9.55
N LEU A 49 -10.65 -22.39 -10.88
CA LEU A 49 -10.04 -23.42 -11.74
C LEU A 49 -8.51 -23.34 -11.70
N LEU A 50 -7.93 -22.13 -11.71
CA LEU A 50 -6.49 -21.94 -11.57
C LEU A 50 -5.99 -22.45 -10.22
N SER A 51 -6.68 -22.15 -9.14
CA SER A 51 -6.29 -22.62 -7.80
C SER A 51 -6.32 -24.14 -7.72
N GLN A 52 -7.33 -24.78 -8.30
CA GLN A 52 -7.44 -26.24 -8.36
C GLN A 52 -6.34 -26.85 -9.23
N THR A 53 -6.04 -26.24 -10.38
CA THR A 53 -5.01 -26.73 -11.31
C THR A 53 -3.62 -26.68 -10.68
N PHE A 54 -3.29 -25.63 -9.94
CA PHE A 54 -2.00 -25.44 -9.30
C PHE A 54 -1.93 -25.95 -7.85
N HIS A 55 -3.03 -26.48 -7.31
CA HIS A 55 -3.11 -26.99 -5.93
C HIS A 55 -2.72 -25.93 -4.88
N ILE A 56 -3.14 -24.71 -5.10
CA ILE A 56 -2.96 -23.59 -4.16
C ILE A 56 -4.31 -22.93 -3.87
N SER A 57 -4.41 -22.18 -2.78
CA SER A 57 -5.61 -21.42 -2.47
C SER A 57 -5.77 -20.20 -3.37
N ILE A 58 -6.99 -19.71 -3.52
CA ILE A 58 -7.24 -18.44 -4.24
C ILE A 58 -6.53 -17.29 -3.51
N ASP A 59 -6.54 -17.30 -2.19
CA ASP A 59 -5.84 -16.29 -1.38
C ASP A 59 -4.35 -16.29 -1.66
N GLU A 60 -3.72 -17.44 -1.76
CA GLU A 60 -2.31 -17.57 -2.10
C GLU A 60 -2.04 -17.08 -3.54
N LEU A 61 -2.92 -17.39 -4.47
CA LEU A 61 -2.83 -16.92 -5.85
C LEU A 61 -2.87 -15.38 -5.93
N LEU A 62 -3.66 -14.73 -5.10
CA LEU A 62 -3.85 -13.28 -5.04
C LEU A 62 -2.97 -12.59 -3.99
N ASP A 63 -2.28 -13.32 -3.14
CA ASP A 63 -1.60 -12.82 -1.94
C ASP A 63 -0.61 -11.69 -2.24
N ASN A 64 0.17 -11.83 -3.29
CA ASN A 64 1.18 -10.83 -3.65
C ASN A 64 0.57 -9.47 -4.03
N ASP A 65 -0.59 -9.45 -4.66
CA ASP A 65 -1.27 -8.21 -5.01
C ASP A 65 -1.88 -7.54 -3.77
N ILE A 66 -2.46 -8.32 -2.87
CA ILE A 66 -3.01 -7.81 -1.60
C ILE A 66 -1.89 -7.26 -0.71
N ASN A 67 -0.80 -7.98 -0.55
CA ASN A 67 0.33 -7.54 0.26
C ASN A 67 0.94 -6.24 -0.27
N HIS A 68 1.07 -6.11 -1.58
CA HIS A 68 1.58 -4.89 -2.20
C HIS A 68 0.67 -3.68 -1.89
N VAL A 69 -0.64 -3.83 -2.00
CA VAL A 69 -1.61 -2.79 -1.67
C VAL A 69 -1.55 -2.43 -0.19
N LEU A 70 -1.45 -3.41 0.71
CA LEU A 70 -1.34 -3.18 2.15
C LEU A 70 -0.06 -2.43 2.52
N VAL A 71 1.08 -2.82 1.97
CA VAL A 71 2.38 -2.15 2.19
C VAL A 71 2.32 -0.70 1.70
N GLU A 72 1.73 -0.43 0.56
CA GLU A 72 1.58 0.93 0.04
C GLU A 72 0.69 1.80 0.95
N ARG A 73 -0.43 1.27 1.44
CA ARG A 73 -1.31 1.97 2.38
C ARG A 73 -0.61 2.28 3.71
N VAL A 74 0.10 1.32 4.28
CA VAL A 74 0.87 1.51 5.52
C VAL A 74 1.95 2.57 5.34
N SER A 75 2.70 2.54 4.25
CA SER A 75 3.72 3.54 3.93
C SER A 75 3.14 4.96 3.84
N ASN A 76 1.99 5.14 3.21
CA ASN A 76 1.31 6.42 3.12
C ASN A 76 0.83 6.92 4.49
N THR A 77 0.32 6.03 5.34
CA THR A 77 -0.10 6.36 6.70
C THR A 77 1.08 6.82 7.57
N GLU A 78 2.23 6.18 7.46
CA GLU A 78 3.45 6.56 8.17
C GLU A 78 3.94 7.95 7.74
N LYS A 79 3.92 8.26 6.45
CA LYS A 79 4.28 9.59 5.92
C LYS A 79 3.35 10.67 6.47
N LEU A 80 2.05 10.44 6.49
CA LEU A 80 1.06 11.37 7.02
C LEU A 80 1.25 11.60 8.52
N ALA A 81 1.50 10.54 9.29
CA ALA A 81 1.80 10.65 10.72
C ALA A 81 3.05 11.49 10.97
N GLY A 82 4.12 11.31 10.19
CA GLY A 82 5.33 12.11 10.28
C GLY A 82 5.11 13.59 10.00
N ILE A 83 4.29 13.93 9.01
CA ILE A 83 3.92 15.32 8.67
C ILE A 83 3.12 15.96 9.81
N VAL A 84 2.13 15.25 10.35
CA VAL A 84 1.30 15.75 11.48
C VAL A 84 2.17 16.02 12.69
N ILE A 85 3.09 15.14 13.04
CA ILE A 85 4.01 15.34 14.18
C ILE A 85 4.89 16.58 13.97
N LYS A 86 5.41 16.81 12.76
CA LYS A 86 6.21 18.00 12.43
C LYS A 86 5.39 19.28 12.59
N ILE A 87 4.16 19.31 12.11
CA ILE A 87 3.26 20.45 12.23
C ILE A 87 2.97 20.76 13.71
N LEU A 88 2.68 19.74 14.52
CA LEU A 88 2.43 19.89 15.94
C LEU A 88 3.66 20.43 16.69
N LYS A 89 4.86 19.99 16.34
CA LYS A 89 6.11 20.53 16.92
C LYS A 89 6.30 22.00 16.59
N ILE A 90 6.10 22.40 15.35
CA ILE A 90 6.23 23.79 14.90
C ILE A 90 5.22 24.69 15.62
N LEU A 91 3.97 24.26 15.71
CA LEU A 91 2.91 25.00 16.44
C LEU A 91 3.23 25.11 17.93
N GLY A 92 3.74 24.06 18.56
CA GLY A 92 4.15 24.06 19.96
C GLY A 92 5.28 25.05 20.24
N ILE A 93 6.29 25.09 19.38
CA ILE A 93 7.41 26.04 19.49
C ILE A 93 6.93 27.48 19.32
N ALA A 94 6.08 27.75 18.31
CA ALA A 94 5.50 29.08 18.07
C ALA A 94 4.66 29.54 19.25
N PHE A 95 3.84 28.68 19.83
CA PHE A 95 3.04 28.99 21.01
C PHE A 95 3.89 29.30 22.24
N ALA A 96 4.94 28.50 22.49
CA ALA A 96 5.88 28.72 23.58
C ALA A 96 6.62 30.06 23.43
N ALA A 97 7.01 30.43 22.20
CA ALA A 97 7.65 31.71 21.93
C ALA A 97 6.73 32.89 22.22
N LEU A 98 5.46 32.84 21.81
CA LEU A 98 4.46 33.87 22.10
C LEU A 98 4.22 34.00 23.59
N PHE A 99 4.13 32.92 24.34
CA PHE A 99 3.95 32.90 25.76
C PHE A 99 5.14 33.53 26.48
N ALA A 100 6.37 33.25 26.03
CA ALA A 100 7.59 33.85 26.56
C ALA A 100 7.62 35.39 26.36
N ILE A 101 7.19 35.88 25.21
CA ILE A 101 7.10 37.30 24.90
C ILE A 101 6.08 37.99 25.83
N ASP A 102 4.92 37.41 26.04
CA ASP A 102 3.88 37.92 26.94
C ASP A 102 4.40 37.98 28.40
N LEU A 103 5.12 36.96 28.84
CA LEU A 103 5.72 36.91 30.17
C LEU A 103 6.76 38.02 30.36
N ILE A 104 7.63 38.24 29.39
CA ILE A 104 8.64 39.31 29.40
C ILE A 104 7.97 40.68 29.43
N ALA A 105 6.93 40.89 28.60
CA ALA A 105 6.17 42.13 28.59
C ALA A 105 5.51 42.41 29.94
N LEU A 106 4.98 41.41 30.62
CA LEU A 106 4.37 41.52 31.92
C LEU A 106 5.43 41.92 33.00
N ILE A 107 6.61 41.30 32.97
CA ILE A 107 7.70 41.58 33.86
C ILE A 107 8.17 43.04 33.68
N LEU A 108 8.39 43.46 32.46
CA LEU A 108 8.77 44.84 32.14
C LEU A 108 7.72 45.85 32.57
N PHE A 109 6.45 45.56 32.37
CA PHE A 109 5.35 46.39 32.78
C PHE A 109 5.30 46.55 34.30
N THR A 110 5.47 45.48 35.08
CA THR A 110 5.49 45.51 36.53
C THR A 110 6.71 46.25 37.07
N MET A 111 7.89 46.06 36.47
CA MET A 111 9.10 46.80 36.85
C MET A 111 8.93 48.30 36.57
N PHE A 112 8.43 48.68 35.42
CA PHE A 112 8.21 50.09 35.06
C PHE A 112 7.19 50.76 36.00
N ARG A 113 6.13 50.04 36.35
CA ARG A 113 5.12 50.54 37.31
C ARG A 113 5.68 50.69 38.73
N PHE A 114 6.63 49.83 39.12
CA PHE A 114 7.22 49.86 40.44
C PHE A 114 8.28 50.96 40.57
N VAL A 115 9.00 51.29 39.52
CA VAL A 115 10.02 52.34 39.46
C VAL A 115 9.42 53.74 39.24
N GLY A 116 8.28 53.78 38.57
CA GLY A 116 7.53 55.03 38.34
C GLY A 116 6.60 55.34 39.48
#